data_ee865c799c287ddc6c26ca1dd9b424df
#
_entry.id   ee865c799c287ddc6c26ca1dd9b424df
#
_cell.length_a   1.000
_cell.length_b   1.000
_cell.length_c   1.000
_cell.angle_alpha   90.00
_cell.angle_beta   90.00
_cell.angle_gamma   90.00
#
_symmetry.space_group_name_H-M   'P 1'
#
loop_
_entity.id
_entity.type
_entity.pdbx_description
1 polymer ?
#
loop_
_entity_poly.entity_id
_entity_poly.type
_entity_poly.pdbx_seq_one_letter_code
_entity_poly.pdbx_strand_id
1 'polypeptide(L)'
;MKLSEMTTDSAMDVLCEITPCIANITADEELLEELRSAIDPKAVKTKAELMVKGVEKITKLVPIVLKKRKTDVFGILAALNEKTSEEIGKQNIIATMAQVREVVKDKDLMDFFKSCVGSEGSE
;
A
#
# COMPACT_ATOMS: atom_id res chain seq x y z
N MET A 1 -10.43 9.30 3.17
CA MET A 1 -11.47 9.44 2.12
C MET A 1 -11.27 8.38 1.06
N LYS A 2 -12.35 7.77 0.61
CA LYS A 2 -12.26 6.75 -0.43
C LYS A 2 -12.05 7.37 -1.80
N LEU A 3 -11.33 6.65 -2.65
CA LEU A 3 -11.04 7.11 -4.00
C LEU A 3 -12.32 7.48 -4.77
N SER A 4 -13.35 6.64 -4.64
CA SER A 4 -14.62 6.86 -5.34
C SER A 4 -15.38 8.09 -4.85
N GLU A 5 -15.00 8.65 -3.72
CA GLU A 5 -15.63 9.84 -3.16
C GLU A 5 -14.95 11.13 -3.60
N MET A 6 -13.85 11.02 -4.32
CA MET A 6 -13.08 12.17 -4.78
C MET A 6 -13.53 12.63 -6.15
N THR A 7 -13.34 13.93 -6.44
CA THR A 7 -13.52 14.41 -7.80
C THR A 7 -12.39 13.85 -8.66
N THR A 8 -12.57 13.92 -9.98
CA THR A 8 -11.52 13.47 -10.89
C THR A 8 -10.20 14.21 -10.64
N ASP A 9 -10.27 15.53 -10.49
CA ASP A 9 -9.06 16.32 -10.24
C ASP A 9 -8.35 15.89 -8.96
N SER A 10 -9.10 15.74 -7.86
CA SER A 10 -8.52 15.34 -6.58
C SER A 10 -7.95 13.94 -6.66
N ALA A 11 -8.67 13.01 -7.28
CA ALA A 11 -8.21 11.64 -7.41
C ALA A 11 -6.93 11.56 -8.25
N MET A 12 -6.85 12.34 -9.32
CA MET A 12 -5.64 12.36 -10.16
C MET A 12 -4.42 12.85 -9.38
N ASP A 13 -4.60 13.90 -8.58
CA ASP A 13 -3.51 14.41 -7.75
C ASP A 13 -3.04 13.36 -6.76
N VAL A 14 -3.99 12.68 -6.10
CA VAL A 14 -3.67 11.63 -5.15
C VAL A 14 -2.93 10.48 -5.83
N LEU A 15 -3.44 10.02 -6.97
CA LEU A 15 -2.81 8.91 -7.70
C LEU A 15 -1.40 9.28 -8.16
N CYS A 16 -1.18 10.52 -8.58
CA CYS A 16 0.17 10.98 -8.95
C CYS A 16 1.11 10.96 -7.77
N GLU A 17 0.61 11.28 -6.58
CA GLU A 17 1.44 11.29 -5.38
C GLU A 17 1.75 9.88 -4.86
N ILE A 18 0.80 8.96 -4.94
CA ILE A 18 0.99 7.63 -4.38
C ILE A 18 1.72 6.67 -5.32
N THR A 19 1.67 6.91 -6.63
CA THR A 19 2.30 6.00 -7.60
C THR A 19 3.81 5.81 -7.35
N PRO A 20 4.60 6.87 -7.11
CA PRO A 20 6.03 6.66 -6.81
C PRO A 20 6.24 5.85 -5.53
N CYS A 21 5.38 6.05 -4.53
CA CYS A 21 5.48 5.30 -3.27
C CYS A 21 5.23 3.82 -3.51
N ILE A 22 4.22 3.50 -4.30
CA ILE A 22 3.93 2.10 -4.66
C ILE A 22 5.08 1.50 -5.44
N ALA A 23 5.63 2.26 -6.39
CA ALA A 23 6.76 1.78 -7.19
C ALA A 23 7.97 1.46 -6.32
N ASN A 24 8.25 2.32 -5.33
CA ASN A 24 9.37 2.09 -4.41
C ASN A 24 9.16 0.82 -3.60
N ILE A 25 7.94 0.60 -3.11
CA ILE A 25 7.62 -0.59 -2.32
C ILE A 25 7.74 -1.84 -3.18
N THR A 26 7.17 -1.83 -4.38
CA THR A 26 7.16 -3.03 -5.22
C THR A 26 8.50 -3.31 -5.89
N ALA A 27 9.41 -2.35 -5.90
CA ALA A 27 10.76 -2.55 -6.41
C ALA A 27 11.73 -3.07 -5.34
N ASP A 28 11.33 -3.07 -4.08
CA ASP A 28 12.18 -3.52 -2.98
C ASP A 28 12.13 -5.04 -2.86
N GLU A 29 13.09 -5.70 -3.50
CA GLU A 29 13.12 -7.17 -3.54
C GLU A 29 13.30 -7.80 -2.15
N GLU A 30 14.06 -7.17 -1.28
CA GLU A 30 14.24 -7.69 0.09
C GLU A 30 12.92 -7.65 0.85
N LEU A 31 12.19 -6.55 0.71
CA LEU A 31 10.89 -6.42 1.35
C LEU A 31 9.91 -7.46 0.83
N LEU A 32 9.86 -7.64 -0.49
CA LEU A 32 8.95 -8.62 -1.10
C LEU A 32 9.26 -10.03 -0.61
N GLU A 33 10.54 -10.36 -0.47
CA GLU A 33 10.93 -11.68 0.03
C GLU A 33 10.51 -11.87 1.48
N GLU A 34 10.67 -10.85 2.31
CA GLU A 34 10.21 -10.92 3.70
C GLU A 34 8.71 -11.11 3.77
N LEU A 35 7.96 -10.41 2.91
CA LEU A 35 6.50 -10.54 2.90
C LEU A 35 6.07 -11.93 2.46
N ARG A 36 6.71 -12.47 1.43
CA ARG A 36 6.41 -13.84 0.98
C ARG A 36 6.67 -14.85 2.09
N SER A 37 7.81 -14.70 2.77
CA SER A 37 8.17 -15.61 3.86
C SER A 37 7.17 -15.54 5.00
N ALA A 38 6.62 -14.35 5.26
CA ALA A 38 5.66 -14.16 6.35
C ALA A 38 4.28 -14.73 6.02
N ILE A 39 3.95 -14.83 4.74
CA ILE A 39 2.64 -15.36 4.30
C ILE A 39 2.77 -16.87 4.04
N ASP A 40 3.15 -17.23 2.84
CA ASP A 40 3.32 -18.61 2.41
C ASP A 40 4.15 -18.59 1.12
N PRO A 41 5.47 -18.87 1.23
CA PRO A 41 6.35 -18.79 0.05
C PRO A 41 5.93 -19.69 -1.09
N LYS A 42 5.21 -20.77 -0.79
CA LYS A 42 4.80 -21.72 -1.82
C LYS A 42 3.56 -21.27 -2.57
N ALA A 43 2.69 -20.51 -1.91
CA ALA A 43 1.44 -20.06 -2.51
C ALA A 43 1.56 -18.74 -3.25
N VAL A 44 2.59 -17.94 -2.94
CA VAL A 44 2.73 -16.60 -3.49
C VAL A 44 3.91 -16.57 -4.46
N LYS A 45 3.60 -16.48 -5.75
CA LYS A 45 4.61 -16.51 -6.81
C LYS A 45 4.74 -15.19 -7.57
N THR A 46 3.68 -14.40 -7.62
CA THR A 46 3.69 -13.12 -8.33
C THR A 46 3.46 -11.98 -7.37
N LYS A 47 3.79 -10.76 -7.82
CA LYS A 47 3.54 -9.57 -7.00
C LYS A 47 2.04 -9.37 -6.79
N ALA A 48 1.24 -9.68 -7.80
CA ALA A 48 -0.21 -9.57 -7.67
C ALA A 48 -0.75 -10.52 -6.60
N GLU A 49 -0.28 -11.77 -6.60
CA GLU A 49 -0.66 -12.73 -5.56
C GLU A 49 -0.23 -12.28 -4.17
N LEU A 50 0.98 -11.71 -4.09
CA LEU A 50 1.49 -11.18 -2.83
C LEU A 50 0.58 -10.08 -2.29
N MET A 51 0.12 -9.19 -3.17
CA MET A 51 -0.78 -8.13 -2.77
C MET A 51 -2.12 -8.68 -2.26
N VAL A 52 -2.70 -9.64 -2.97
CA VAL A 52 -3.97 -10.24 -2.57
C VAL A 52 -3.84 -10.92 -1.21
N LYS A 53 -2.81 -11.73 -1.03
CA LYS A 53 -2.58 -12.41 0.26
C LYS A 53 -2.18 -11.42 1.34
N GLY A 54 -1.47 -10.36 0.97
CA GLY A 54 -1.09 -9.31 1.90
C GLY A 54 -2.29 -8.60 2.51
N VAL A 55 -3.33 -8.36 1.71
CA VAL A 55 -4.56 -7.74 2.20
C VAL A 55 -5.20 -8.62 3.27
N GLU A 56 -5.20 -9.94 3.06
CA GLU A 56 -5.76 -10.88 4.03
C GLU A 56 -4.96 -10.93 5.34
N LYS A 57 -3.66 -10.67 5.26
CA LYS A 57 -2.75 -10.75 6.42
C LYS A 57 -2.22 -9.38 6.83
N ILE A 58 -2.97 -8.32 6.57
CA ILE A 58 -2.47 -6.95 6.71
C ILE A 58 -1.92 -6.64 8.10
N THR A 59 -2.58 -7.10 9.15
CA THR A 59 -2.15 -6.83 10.50
C THR A 59 -0.75 -7.40 10.77
N LYS A 60 -0.46 -8.54 10.18
CA LYS A 60 0.83 -9.20 10.33
C LYS A 60 1.92 -8.50 9.50
N LEU A 61 1.56 -8.00 8.32
CA LEU A 61 2.53 -7.46 7.38
C LEU A 61 2.85 -5.98 7.55
N VAL A 62 1.93 -5.20 8.13
CA VAL A 62 2.14 -3.76 8.28
C VAL A 62 3.45 -3.43 9.01
N PRO A 63 3.78 -4.08 10.12
CA PRO A 63 5.06 -3.77 10.79
C PRO A 63 6.27 -4.01 9.91
N ILE A 64 6.22 -5.03 9.06
CA ILE A 64 7.33 -5.34 8.16
C ILE A 64 7.52 -4.23 7.12
N VAL A 65 6.41 -3.81 6.51
CA VAL A 65 6.45 -2.75 5.50
C VAL A 65 6.87 -1.43 6.12
N LEU A 66 6.33 -1.09 7.29
CA LEU A 66 6.68 0.15 7.98
C LEU A 66 8.16 0.19 8.35
N LYS A 67 8.71 -0.94 8.74
CA LYS A 67 10.13 -1.00 9.11
C LYS A 67 11.04 -0.65 7.93
N LYS A 68 10.72 -1.15 6.75
CA LYS A 68 11.58 -0.95 5.58
C LYS A 68 11.18 0.24 4.70
N ARG A 69 9.90 0.51 4.59
CA ARG A 69 9.40 1.53 3.66
C ARG A 69 8.46 2.52 4.35
N LYS A 70 8.82 2.91 5.55
CA LYS A 70 8.05 3.84 6.36
C LYS A 70 7.68 5.11 5.59
N THR A 71 8.65 5.74 4.94
CA THR A 71 8.43 6.98 4.21
C THR A 71 7.41 6.82 3.09
N ASP A 72 7.48 5.71 2.38
CA ASP A 72 6.56 5.45 1.27
C ASP A 72 5.14 5.21 1.78
N VAL A 73 5.00 4.45 2.87
CA VAL A 73 3.69 4.22 3.49
C VAL A 73 3.10 5.53 3.98
N PHE A 74 3.91 6.35 4.65
CA PHE A 74 3.45 7.65 5.13
C PHE A 74 3.02 8.54 3.97
N GLY A 75 3.73 8.50 2.85
CA GLY A 75 3.36 9.26 1.66
C GLY A 75 1.99 8.87 1.12
N ILE A 76 1.73 7.57 1.07
CA ILE A 76 0.43 7.06 0.61
C ILE A 76 -0.68 7.52 1.56
N LEU A 77 -0.50 7.32 2.86
CA LEU A 77 -1.52 7.70 3.84
C LEU A 77 -1.74 9.21 3.88
N ALA A 78 -0.66 9.98 3.75
CA ALA A 78 -0.75 11.43 3.75
C ALA A 78 -1.60 11.92 2.57
N ALA A 79 -1.34 11.40 1.38
CA ALA A 79 -2.09 11.78 0.19
C ALA A 79 -3.57 11.44 0.32
N LEU A 80 -3.87 10.25 0.82
CA LEU A 80 -5.26 9.78 0.93
C LEU A 80 -6.04 10.47 2.04
N ASN A 81 -5.35 10.99 3.06
CA ASN A 81 -6.00 11.60 4.24
C ASN A 81 -5.81 13.11 4.30
N GLU A 82 -5.29 13.72 3.25
CA GLU A 82 -5.05 15.15 3.17
C GLU A 82 -4.20 15.66 4.34
N LYS A 83 -3.11 14.92 4.60
CA LYS A 83 -2.16 15.25 5.66
C LYS A 83 -0.76 15.23 5.10
N THR A 84 0.21 15.69 5.91
CA THR A 84 1.61 15.59 5.54
C THR A 84 2.18 14.28 6.07
N SER A 85 3.28 13.82 5.48
CA SER A 85 3.95 12.61 5.96
C SER A 85 4.40 12.79 7.41
N GLU A 86 4.79 14.00 7.78
CA GLU A 86 5.19 14.30 9.15
C GLU A 86 4.03 14.11 10.12
N GLU A 87 2.84 14.57 9.73
CA GLU A 87 1.64 14.39 10.56
C GLU A 87 1.32 12.91 10.74
N ILE A 88 1.45 12.12 9.68
CA ILE A 88 1.23 10.68 9.76
C ILE A 88 2.23 10.05 10.74
N GLY A 89 3.50 10.45 10.65
CA GLY A 89 4.53 9.90 11.52
C GLY A 89 4.36 10.22 12.99
N LYS A 90 3.67 11.33 13.30
CA LYS A 90 3.47 11.76 14.67
C LYS A 90 2.16 11.25 15.29
N GLN A 91 1.28 10.71 14.48
CA GLN A 91 0.01 10.25 15.03
C GLN A 91 0.16 8.91 15.77
N ASN A 92 -0.85 8.57 16.55
CA ASN A 92 -0.91 7.32 17.28
C ASN A 92 -0.86 6.12 16.32
N ILE A 93 -0.16 5.05 16.71
CA ILE A 93 -0.04 3.86 15.86
C ILE A 93 -1.40 3.23 15.56
N ILE A 94 -2.33 3.31 16.49
CA ILE A 94 -3.68 2.77 16.27
C ILE A 94 -4.37 3.54 15.13
N ALA A 95 -4.19 4.86 15.10
CA ALA A 95 -4.74 5.67 14.02
C ALA A 95 -4.11 5.29 12.67
N THR A 96 -2.80 5.06 12.66
CA THR A 96 -2.10 4.65 11.45
C THR A 96 -2.60 3.30 10.94
N MET A 97 -2.77 2.33 11.85
CA MET A 97 -3.30 1.02 11.49
C MET A 97 -4.71 1.12 10.93
N ALA A 98 -5.54 1.97 11.54
CA ALA A 98 -6.90 2.19 11.04
C ALA A 98 -6.89 2.76 9.62
N GLN A 99 -5.99 3.70 9.35
CA GLN A 99 -5.86 4.26 8.01
C GLN A 99 -5.39 3.23 6.99
N VAL A 100 -4.48 2.35 7.38
CA VAL A 100 -4.04 1.27 6.49
C VAL A 100 -5.20 0.33 6.17
N ARG A 101 -6.02 0.01 7.19
CA ARG A 101 -7.19 -0.84 6.96
C ARG A 101 -8.18 -0.20 6.00
N GLU A 102 -8.37 1.11 6.11
CA GLU A 102 -9.26 1.82 5.19
C GLU A 102 -8.74 1.74 3.75
N VAL A 103 -7.42 1.85 3.57
CA VAL A 103 -6.81 1.73 2.25
C VAL A 103 -7.12 0.36 1.63
N VAL A 104 -6.93 -0.71 2.39
CA VAL A 104 -7.13 -2.05 1.84
C VAL A 104 -8.60 -2.40 1.65
N LYS A 105 -9.50 -1.67 2.30
CA LYS A 105 -10.93 -1.84 2.10
C LYS A 105 -11.48 -1.07 0.92
N ASP A 106 -10.71 -0.10 0.41
CA ASP A 106 -11.12 0.69 -0.75
C ASP A 106 -10.88 -0.14 -2.01
N LYS A 107 -11.93 -0.76 -2.50
CA LYS A 107 -11.84 -1.67 -3.63
C LYS A 107 -11.27 -1.01 -4.89
N ASP A 108 -11.71 0.21 -5.19
CA ASP A 108 -11.24 0.90 -6.38
C ASP A 108 -9.75 1.20 -6.29
N LEU A 109 -9.30 1.62 -5.12
CA LEU A 109 -7.88 1.88 -4.89
C LEU A 109 -7.06 0.60 -4.98
N MET A 110 -7.57 -0.50 -4.41
CA MET A 110 -6.86 -1.78 -4.47
C MET A 110 -6.80 -2.31 -5.91
N ASP A 111 -7.84 -2.09 -6.69
CA ASP A 111 -7.83 -2.46 -8.11
C ASP A 111 -6.77 -1.68 -8.86
N PHE A 112 -6.63 -0.39 -8.55
CA PHE A 112 -5.56 0.45 -9.12
C PHE A 112 -4.17 -0.10 -8.75
N PHE A 113 -3.98 -0.46 -7.48
CA PHE A 113 -2.71 -1.03 -7.01
C PHE A 113 -2.39 -2.33 -7.75
N LYS A 114 -3.38 -3.21 -7.90
CA LYS A 114 -3.20 -4.47 -8.62
C LYS A 114 -2.82 -4.24 -10.07
N SER A 115 -3.41 -3.23 -10.67
CA SER A 115 -3.11 -2.86 -12.05
C SER A 115 -1.64 -2.45 -12.19
N CYS A 116 -1.14 -1.66 -11.24
CA CYS A 116 0.27 -1.26 -11.24
C CYS A 116 1.22 -2.44 -11.10
N VAL A 117 0.86 -3.39 -10.24
CA VAL A 117 1.67 -4.59 -9.97
C VAL A 117 1.48 -5.63 -11.07
N GLY A 118 0.23 -5.83 -11.48
CA GLY A 118 -0.13 -6.85 -12.45
C GLY A 118 0.50 -6.65 -13.82
N SER A 119 0.67 -5.40 -14.24
CA SER A 119 1.28 -5.12 -15.53
C SER A 119 2.72 -5.61 -15.59
N GLU A 120 3.36 -5.70 -14.45
CA GLU A 120 4.71 -6.20 -14.32
C GLU A 120 4.76 -7.71 -14.27
N GLY A 121 3.75 -8.31 -13.67
CA GLY A 121 3.69 -9.74 -13.51
C GLY A 121 2.84 -10.47 -14.54
N SER A 122 2.41 -9.78 -15.56
CA SER A 122 1.47 -10.34 -16.54
C SER A 122 2.07 -11.38 -17.47
N GLU A 123 3.33 -11.52 -17.45
CA GLU A 123 4.01 -12.53 -18.24
C GLU A 123 3.76 -13.94 -17.74
#